data_c7b2066d1643f85acd57f5faee045263
#
_entry.id   c7b2066d1643f85acd57f5faee045263
#
_cell.length_a   1.000
_cell.length_b   1.000
_cell.length_c   1.000
_cell.angle_alpha   90.00
_cell.angle_beta   90.00
_cell.angle_gamma   90.00
#
_symmetry.space_group_name_H-M   'P 1'
#
loop_
_entity.id
_entity.type
_entity.pdbx_description
1 polymer ?
#
loop_
_entity_poly.entity_id
_entity_poly.type
_entity_poly.pdbx_seq_one_letter_code
_entity_poly.pdbx_strand_id
1 'polypeptide(L)'
;TERNAPPFGAGLGLKPWGVDPELQWAGARAHNRWIAEFCHEAPLRRIGLAIVPMLYDVEQAVREVEWAHDNGLQGILIPALMGDYDAYNHPKYYPVWRACEERGMVVHNHSGPAPDYDFKLPGAMGIFLVEFAWWTARPMWHLIFGGVFEEFPRLKYCLTEVSEFWVPSMLEMMDVRASVKHTSGKLGDFRSNLSMKPSEYFDRNCWLSASALFDEGSTTVRHDIGMQNIMWGTDFPHPEGSWPRTREKMLQYMKGIPEGELEQLLASNAVTCYGLDEAALRELAGQIGPEKSLFEANPS
;
A
#
# COMPACT_ATOMS: atom_id res chain seq x y z
N THR A 1 12.83 -17.68 0.81
CA THR A 1 11.77 -16.74 0.38
C THR A 1 11.15 -17.13 -0.96
N GLU A 2 11.92 -17.68 -1.89
CA GLU A 2 11.41 -18.12 -3.20
C GLU A 2 10.34 -19.23 -3.12
N ARG A 3 10.31 -20.01 -2.05
CA ARG A 3 9.35 -21.12 -1.89
C ARG A 3 7.89 -20.68 -1.74
N ASN A 4 7.65 -19.43 -1.37
CA ASN A 4 6.31 -18.87 -1.17
C ASN A 4 5.94 -17.80 -2.20
N ALA A 5 6.80 -17.58 -3.21
CA ALA A 5 6.49 -16.62 -4.26
C ALA A 5 5.31 -17.14 -5.11
N PRO A 6 4.35 -16.29 -5.45
CA PRO A 6 3.31 -16.64 -6.39
C PRO A 6 3.91 -17.16 -7.71
N PRO A 7 3.26 -18.15 -8.34
CA PRO A 7 3.81 -18.78 -9.54
C PRO A 7 3.83 -17.82 -10.74
N PHE A 8 4.71 -18.11 -11.70
CA PHE A 8 4.78 -17.45 -13.01
C PHE A 8 4.99 -15.93 -12.96
N GLY A 9 5.80 -15.46 -12.00
CA GLY A 9 6.09 -14.03 -11.87
C GLY A 9 4.93 -13.15 -11.42
N ALA A 10 3.89 -13.74 -10.84
CA ALA A 10 2.72 -13.02 -10.34
C ALA A 10 2.88 -12.56 -8.88
N GLY A 11 4.11 -12.31 -8.44
CA GLY A 11 4.41 -11.88 -7.06
C GLY A 11 4.45 -10.37 -6.88
N LEU A 12 4.99 -9.96 -5.73
CA LEU A 12 5.13 -8.56 -5.33
C LEU A 12 5.86 -7.71 -6.38
N GLY A 13 6.84 -8.30 -7.06
CA GLY A 13 7.60 -7.68 -8.13
C GLY A 13 6.92 -7.70 -9.50
N LEU A 14 5.59 -7.61 -9.58
CA LEU A 14 4.86 -7.56 -10.84
C LEU A 14 5.51 -6.59 -11.82
N LYS A 15 6.34 -7.11 -12.74
CA LYS A 15 6.90 -6.35 -13.84
C LYS A 15 6.07 -6.60 -15.09
N PRO A 16 5.67 -5.56 -15.83
CA PRO A 16 4.89 -5.72 -17.06
C PRO A 16 5.73 -6.07 -18.27
N TRP A 17 6.90 -6.67 -18.07
CA TRP A 17 7.81 -7.16 -19.13
C TRP A 17 8.57 -8.39 -18.67
N GLY A 18 9.04 -9.16 -19.64
CA GLY A 18 9.85 -10.37 -19.41
C GLY A 18 9.05 -11.59 -18.94
N VAL A 19 7.74 -11.49 -18.84
CA VAL A 19 6.82 -12.59 -18.49
C VAL A 19 5.66 -12.58 -19.48
N ASP A 20 5.22 -13.78 -19.87
CA ASP A 20 4.01 -13.93 -20.69
C ASP A 20 2.77 -13.46 -19.87
N PRO A 21 1.96 -12.54 -20.41
CA PRO A 21 0.78 -12.02 -19.70
C PRO A 21 -0.22 -13.10 -19.29
N GLU A 22 -0.43 -14.14 -20.11
CA GLU A 22 -1.37 -15.22 -19.78
C GLU A 22 -0.84 -16.07 -18.62
N LEU A 23 0.47 -16.34 -18.58
CA LEU A 23 1.09 -17.03 -17.45
C LEU A 23 1.04 -16.20 -16.19
N GLN A 24 1.28 -14.90 -16.28
CA GLN A 24 1.20 -14.01 -15.12
C GLN A 24 -0.24 -13.95 -14.57
N TRP A 25 -1.25 -13.87 -15.44
CA TRP A 25 -2.66 -13.99 -15.04
C TRP A 25 -2.99 -15.36 -14.43
N ALA A 26 -2.48 -16.44 -15.00
CA ALA A 26 -2.69 -17.79 -14.45
C ALA A 26 -2.10 -17.90 -13.03
N GLY A 27 -0.87 -17.37 -12.83
CA GLY A 27 -0.23 -17.33 -11.53
C GLY A 27 -0.98 -16.47 -10.52
N ALA A 28 -1.43 -15.27 -10.93
CA ALA A 28 -2.24 -14.39 -10.12
C ALA A 28 -3.53 -15.07 -9.67
N ARG A 29 -4.28 -15.67 -10.59
CA ARG A 29 -5.51 -16.40 -10.25
C ARG A 29 -5.26 -17.59 -9.33
N ALA A 30 -4.20 -18.36 -9.54
CA ALA A 30 -3.86 -19.46 -8.63
C ALA A 30 -3.59 -18.97 -7.21
N HIS A 31 -2.83 -17.88 -7.07
CA HIS A 31 -2.59 -17.23 -5.78
C HIS A 31 -3.90 -16.72 -5.17
N ASN A 32 -4.74 -16.03 -5.94
CA ASN A 32 -5.96 -15.42 -5.44
C ASN A 32 -6.94 -16.46 -4.89
N ARG A 33 -7.07 -17.62 -5.55
CA ARG A 33 -7.90 -18.72 -5.04
C ARG A 33 -7.34 -19.29 -3.74
N TRP A 34 -6.04 -19.52 -3.71
CA TRP A 34 -5.37 -19.99 -2.50
C TRP A 34 -5.51 -19.02 -1.32
N ILE A 35 -5.28 -17.71 -1.53
CA ILE A 35 -5.37 -16.74 -0.43
C ILE A 35 -6.82 -16.56 0.06
N ALA A 36 -7.81 -16.67 -0.81
CA ALA A 36 -9.21 -16.65 -0.42
C ALA A 36 -9.54 -17.84 0.48
N GLU A 37 -9.16 -19.07 0.10
CA GLU A 37 -9.32 -20.27 0.92
C GLU A 37 -8.63 -20.10 2.28
N PHE A 38 -7.39 -19.63 2.28
CA PHE A 38 -6.63 -19.37 3.50
C PHE A 38 -7.31 -18.35 4.42
N CYS A 39 -7.90 -17.30 3.87
CA CYS A 39 -8.62 -16.30 4.66
C CYS A 39 -9.94 -16.85 5.21
N HIS A 40 -10.65 -17.67 4.46
CA HIS A 40 -11.90 -18.29 4.90
C HIS A 40 -11.75 -19.20 6.13
N GLU A 41 -10.57 -19.77 6.38
CA GLU A 41 -10.31 -20.55 7.59
C GLU A 41 -10.35 -19.72 8.89
N ALA A 42 -10.09 -18.39 8.79
CA ALA A 42 -10.08 -17.47 9.94
C ALA A 42 -10.46 -16.04 9.48
N PRO A 43 -11.70 -15.78 9.06
CA PRO A 43 -12.10 -14.56 8.36
C PRO A 43 -11.95 -13.28 9.22
N LEU A 44 -11.99 -13.38 10.55
CA LEU A 44 -11.73 -12.24 11.44
C LEU A 44 -10.24 -11.97 11.69
N ARG A 45 -9.35 -12.86 11.26
CA ARG A 45 -7.92 -12.77 11.53
C ARG A 45 -7.06 -12.59 10.30
N ARG A 46 -7.62 -12.85 9.12
CA ARG A 46 -6.87 -12.87 7.87
C ARG A 46 -7.58 -12.00 6.84
N ILE A 47 -6.86 -10.99 6.39
CA ILE A 47 -7.28 -10.10 5.30
C ILE A 47 -6.39 -10.42 4.12
N GLY A 48 -6.98 -10.85 3.01
CA GLY A 48 -6.26 -11.20 1.80
C GLY A 48 -6.36 -10.11 0.74
N LEU A 49 -5.31 -10.01 -0.07
CA LEU A 49 -5.28 -9.16 -1.26
C LEU A 49 -5.19 -10.04 -2.50
N ALA A 50 -5.96 -9.72 -3.53
CA ALA A 50 -5.83 -10.36 -4.83
C ALA A 50 -4.73 -9.70 -5.65
N ILE A 51 -3.89 -10.48 -6.32
CA ILE A 51 -2.93 -9.98 -7.29
C ILE A 51 -3.66 -9.74 -8.61
N VAL A 52 -3.56 -8.51 -9.15
CA VAL A 52 -4.26 -8.10 -10.37
C VAL A 52 -3.29 -7.45 -11.35
N PRO A 53 -2.77 -8.17 -12.34
CA PRO A 53 -1.88 -7.63 -13.38
C PRO A 53 -2.68 -6.85 -14.43
N MET A 54 -3.32 -5.75 -14.00
CA MET A 54 -4.33 -5.01 -14.72
C MET A 54 -3.85 -4.28 -15.97
N LEU A 55 -2.55 -4.14 -16.15
CA LEU A 55 -1.98 -3.42 -17.29
C LEU A 55 -2.26 -4.10 -18.63
N TYR A 56 -2.39 -5.43 -18.63
CA TYR A 56 -2.59 -6.24 -19.83
C TYR A 56 -4.02 -6.21 -20.35
N ASP A 57 -4.99 -6.35 -19.42
CA ASP A 57 -6.40 -6.51 -19.77
C ASP A 57 -7.29 -5.95 -18.65
N VAL A 58 -7.91 -4.82 -18.93
CA VAL A 58 -8.78 -4.11 -17.99
C VAL A 58 -10.07 -4.89 -17.69
N GLU A 59 -10.63 -5.59 -18.68
CA GLU A 59 -11.86 -6.36 -18.46
C GLU A 59 -11.60 -7.57 -17.57
N GLN A 60 -10.47 -8.26 -17.78
CA GLN A 60 -10.05 -9.32 -16.86
C GLN A 60 -9.80 -8.79 -15.45
N ALA A 61 -9.18 -7.61 -15.34
CA ALA A 61 -8.93 -6.97 -14.07
C ALA A 61 -10.23 -6.69 -13.31
N VAL A 62 -11.23 -6.13 -13.97
CA VAL A 62 -12.56 -5.89 -13.35
C VAL A 62 -13.17 -7.20 -12.87
N ARG A 63 -13.21 -8.24 -13.71
CA ARG A 63 -13.75 -9.56 -13.32
C ARG A 63 -13.00 -10.17 -12.12
N GLU A 64 -11.69 -9.98 -12.05
CA GLU A 64 -10.89 -10.50 -10.93
C GLU A 64 -11.09 -9.71 -9.64
N VAL A 65 -11.29 -8.38 -9.72
CA VAL A 65 -11.69 -7.53 -8.58
C VAL A 65 -13.05 -7.98 -8.03
N GLU A 66 -14.02 -8.19 -8.92
CA GLU A 66 -15.36 -8.67 -8.54
C GLU A 66 -15.29 -10.04 -7.88
N TRP A 67 -14.58 -10.96 -8.50
CA TRP A 67 -14.38 -12.29 -7.94
C TRP A 67 -13.70 -12.23 -6.56
N ALA A 68 -12.67 -11.41 -6.40
CA ALA A 68 -11.93 -11.25 -5.16
C ALA A 68 -12.84 -10.77 -4.03
N HIS A 69 -13.64 -9.72 -4.29
CA HIS A 69 -14.64 -9.22 -3.34
C HIS A 69 -15.65 -10.31 -2.95
N ASP A 70 -16.23 -11.00 -3.93
CA ASP A 70 -17.26 -12.02 -3.70
C ASP A 70 -16.71 -13.24 -2.94
N ASN A 71 -15.38 -13.40 -2.92
CA ASN A 71 -14.69 -14.44 -2.14
C ASN A 71 -14.00 -13.90 -0.87
N GLY A 72 -14.42 -12.73 -0.40
CA GLY A 72 -14.04 -12.19 0.91
C GLY A 72 -12.64 -11.56 0.99
N LEU A 73 -11.98 -11.30 -0.14
CA LEU A 73 -10.74 -10.52 -0.16
C LEU A 73 -11.05 -9.02 -0.01
N GLN A 74 -10.16 -8.29 0.65
CA GLN A 74 -10.42 -6.89 1.05
C GLN A 74 -9.70 -5.85 0.18
N GLY A 75 -8.88 -6.29 -0.75
CA GLY A 75 -8.17 -5.38 -1.64
C GLY A 75 -7.45 -6.10 -2.77
N ILE A 76 -6.75 -5.32 -3.57
CA ILE A 76 -5.96 -5.80 -4.69
C ILE A 76 -4.53 -5.27 -4.63
N LEU A 77 -3.59 -6.04 -5.14
CA LEU A 77 -2.22 -5.65 -5.40
C LEU A 77 -2.05 -5.43 -6.90
N ILE A 78 -1.61 -4.25 -7.31
CA ILE A 78 -1.39 -3.89 -8.71
C ILE A 78 0.10 -3.64 -8.98
N PRO A 79 0.57 -3.73 -10.24
CA PRO A 79 1.95 -3.40 -10.59
C PRO A 79 2.34 -1.97 -10.18
N ALA A 80 3.48 -1.78 -9.53
CA ALA A 80 4.02 -0.45 -9.27
C ALA A 80 4.66 0.16 -10.52
N LEU A 81 5.25 -0.69 -11.37
CA LEU A 81 5.85 -0.29 -12.64
C LEU A 81 4.87 -0.50 -13.79
N MET A 82 4.74 0.49 -14.66
CA MET A 82 3.81 0.45 -15.78
C MET A 82 4.49 0.06 -17.10
N GLY A 83 5.84 0.09 -17.18
CA GLY A 83 6.58 -0.19 -18.41
C GLY A 83 6.13 0.73 -19.55
N ASP A 84 5.85 0.13 -20.70
CA ASP A 84 5.37 0.81 -21.90
C ASP A 84 3.82 0.92 -21.97
N TYR A 85 3.12 0.43 -20.93
CA TYR A 85 1.67 0.56 -20.83
C TYR A 85 1.27 1.97 -20.41
N ASP A 86 0.01 2.35 -20.72
CA ASP A 86 -0.54 3.61 -20.28
C ASP A 86 -0.47 3.76 -18.76
N ALA A 87 -0.21 4.97 -18.30
CA ALA A 87 -0.15 5.27 -16.88
C ALA A 87 -1.54 5.24 -16.22
N TYR A 88 -1.58 5.00 -14.92
CA TYR A 88 -2.81 4.74 -14.15
C TYR A 88 -3.83 5.90 -14.11
N ASN A 89 -3.45 7.08 -14.54
CA ASN A 89 -4.39 8.19 -14.78
C ASN A 89 -5.10 8.10 -16.13
N HIS A 90 -4.77 7.15 -17.01
CA HIS A 90 -5.47 6.97 -18.26
C HIS A 90 -6.90 6.45 -18.03
N PRO A 91 -7.95 7.06 -18.67
CA PRO A 91 -9.35 6.70 -18.43
C PRO A 91 -9.70 5.23 -18.69
N LYS A 92 -8.90 4.51 -19.47
CA LYS A 92 -9.11 3.07 -19.70
C LYS A 92 -9.14 2.24 -18.41
N TYR A 93 -8.46 2.72 -17.32
CA TYR A 93 -8.43 2.03 -16.02
C TYR A 93 -9.61 2.41 -15.11
N TYR A 94 -10.43 3.37 -15.48
CA TYR A 94 -11.58 3.80 -14.68
C TYR A 94 -12.55 2.66 -14.32
N PRO A 95 -12.80 1.65 -15.18
CA PRO A 95 -13.61 0.50 -14.79
C PRO A 95 -13.05 -0.26 -13.58
N VAL A 96 -11.71 -0.38 -13.45
CA VAL A 96 -11.07 -1.04 -12.31
C VAL A 96 -11.21 -0.19 -11.05
N TRP A 97 -10.95 1.12 -11.15
CA TRP A 97 -11.09 2.04 -10.02
C TRP A 97 -12.52 2.09 -9.51
N ARG A 98 -13.49 2.11 -10.41
CA ARG A 98 -14.92 2.03 -10.07
C ARG A 98 -15.25 0.72 -9.37
N ALA A 99 -14.80 -0.41 -9.89
CA ALA A 99 -15.04 -1.72 -9.28
C ALA A 99 -14.47 -1.81 -7.86
N CYS A 100 -13.28 -1.22 -7.62
CA CYS A 100 -12.67 -1.15 -6.29
C CYS A 100 -13.45 -0.20 -5.38
N GLU A 101 -13.80 1.01 -5.83
CA GLU A 101 -14.51 1.99 -5.03
C GLU A 101 -15.90 1.49 -4.60
N GLU A 102 -16.69 0.95 -5.52
CA GLU A 102 -18.04 0.46 -5.25
C GLU A 102 -18.07 -0.69 -4.24
N ARG A 103 -17.00 -1.50 -4.20
CA ARG A 103 -16.86 -2.66 -3.31
C ARG A 103 -16.01 -2.38 -2.07
N GLY A 104 -15.49 -1.16 -1.91
CA GLY A 104 -14.63 -0.80 -0.79
C GLY A 104 -13.27 -1.51 -0.79
N MET A 105 -12.86 -2.09 -1.93
CA MET A 105 -11.59 -2.78 -2.11
C MET A 105 -10.43 -1.79 -2.07
N VAL A 106 -9.42 -2.07 -1.24
CA VAL A 106 -8.22 -1.23 -1.14
C VAL A 106 -7.24 -1.59 -2.25
N VAL A 107 -6.77 -0.58 -2.98
CA VAL A 107 -5.73 -0.76 -4.01
C VAL A 107 -4.36 -0.64 -3.39
N HIS A 108 -3.50 -1.64 -3.57
CA HIS A 108 -2.15 -1.66 -3.03
C HIS A 108 -1.08 -1.61 -4.11
N ASN A 109 -0.03 -0.86 -3.82
CA ASN A 109 1.29 -1.07 -4.41
C ASN A 109 2.28 -1.49 -3.31
N HIS A 110 3.18 -2.40 -3.65
CA HIS A 110 4.19 -2.91 -2.73
C HIS A 110 5.59 -2.57 -3.23
N SER A 111 6.53 -2.39 -2.31
CA SER A 111 7.94 -2.18 -2.63
C SER A 111 8.58 -3.38 -3.36
N GLY A 112 9.76 -3.18 -3.89
CA GLY A 112 10.54 -4.21 -4.59
C GLY A 112 10.56 -4.07 -6.11
N PRO A 113 9.45 -3.77 -6.83
CA PRO A 113 9.56 -3.51 -8.25
C PRO A 113 10.38 -2.24 -8.52
N ALA A 114 11.40 -2.38 -9.33
CA ALA A 114 12.21 -1.28 -9.83
C ALA A 114 12.65 -1.59 -11.28
N PRO A 115 13.10 -0.62 -12.05
CA PRO A 115 13.81 -0.86 -13.30
C PRO A 115 14.98 -1.83 -13.10
N ASP A 116 15.47 -2.42 -14.17
CA ASP A 116 16.58 -3.35 -14.08
C ASP A 116 17.88 -2.62 -13.72
N TYR A 117 18.55 -3.10 -12.67
CA TYR A 117 19.87 -2.64 -12.23
C TYR A 117 20.92 -3.70 -12.48
N ASP A 118 22.09 -3.29 -12.95
CA ASP A 118 23.26 -4.17 -12.93
C ASP A 118 23.91 -4.11 -11.53
N PHE A 119 23.51 -5.02 -10.67
CA PHE A 119 24.02 -5.12 -9.29
C PHE A 119 25.50 -5.50 -9.18
N LYS A 120 26.18 -5.79 -10.31
CA LYS A 120 27.63 -5.98 -10.36
C LYS A 120 28.40 -4.65 -10.34
N LEU A 121 27.72 -3.55 -10.68
CA LEU A 121 28.33 -2.23 -10.66
C LEU A 121 28.49 -1.71 -9.21
N PRO A 122 29.60 -1.00 -8.92
CA PRO A 122 29.80 -0.39 -7.62
C PRO A 122 28.64 0.55 -7.24
N GLY A 123 28.10 0.39 -6.03
CA GLY A 123 27.03 1.24 -5.51
C GLY A 123 25.62 0.95 -6.00
N ALA A 124 25.43 0.03 -6.96
CA ALA A 124 24.12 -0.27 -7.55
C ALA A 124 23.06 -0.66 -6.51
N MET A 125 23.44 -1.45 -5.51
CA MET A 125 22.54 -1.79 -4.40
C MET A 125 22.12 -0.55 -3.58
N GLY A 126 23.05 0.34 -3.28
CA GLY A 126 22.75 1.58 -2.56
C GLY A 126 21.81 2.50 -3.36
N ILE A 127 22.03 2.61 -4.68
CA ILE A 127 21.16 3.35 -5.59
C ILE A 127 19.76 2.74 -5.59
N PHE A 128 19.64 1.42 -5.75
CA PHE A 128 18.38 0.71 -5.70
C PHE A 128 17.62 1.00 -4.39
N LEU A 129 18.30 0.90 -3.23
CA LEU A 129 17.68 1.14 -1.92
C LEU A 129 17.18 2.57 -1.73
N VAL A 130 17.78 3.56 -2.42
CA VAL A 130 17.28 4.94 -2.42
C VAL A 130 16.09 5.10 -3.36
N GLU A 131 16.12 4.46 -4.52
CA GLU A 131 15.14 4.70 -5.58
C GLU A 131 13.88 3.83 -5.49
N PHE A 132 13.93 2.65 -4.86
CA PHE A 132 12.80 1.70 -4.90
C PHE A 132 11.50 2.27 -4.33
N ALA A 133 11.59 3.08 -3.28
CA ALA A 133 10.41 3.74 -2.68
C ALA A 133 9.72 4.69 -3.68
N TRP A 134 10.48 5.39 -4.51
CA TRP A 134 9.99 6.28 -5.55
C TRP A 134 9.24 5.52 -6.65
N TRP A 135 9.80 4.39 -7.08
CA TRP A 135 9.15 3.55 -8.08
C TRP A 135 7.83 3.01 -7.56
N THR A 136 7.79 2.60 -6.30
CA THR A 136 6.56 2.11 -5.65
C THR A 136 5.52 3.21 -5.45
N ALA A 137 5.95 4.43 -5.11
CA ALA A 137 5.06 5.56 -4.90
C ALA A 137 4.55 6.19 -6.19
N ARG A 138 5.21 5.96 -7.31
CA ARG A 138 4.89 6.60 -8.59
C ARG A 138 3.43 6.46 -9.02
N PRO A 139 2.75 5.33 -8.90
CA PRO A 139 1.32 5.23 -9.20
C PRO A 139 0.46 6.22 -8.41
N MET A 140 0.76 6.50 -7.14
CA MET A 140 0.03 7.48 -6.33
C MET A 140 0.03 8.87 -7.00
N TRP A 141 1.16 9.29 -7.56
CA TRP A 141 1.24 10.57 -8.25
C TRP A 141 0.34 10.63 -9.48
N HIS A 142 0.24 9.52 -10.22
CA HIS A 142 -0.67 9.41 -11.35
C HIS A 142 -2.15 9.48 -10.90
N LEU A 143 -2.49 8.85 -9.78
CA LEU A 143 -3.86 8.88 -9.24
C LEU A 143 -4.23 10.28 -8.75
N ILE A 144 -3.34 10.97 -8.04
CA ILE A 144 -3.57 12.33 -7.53
C ILE A 144 -3.62 13.34 -8.68
N PHE A 145 -2.51 13.55 -9.40
CA PHE A 145 -2.45 14.58 -10.44
C PHE A 145 -3.32 14.27 -11.65
N GLY A 146 -3.58 12.99 -11.91
CA GLY A 146 -4.49 12.56 -12.98
C GLY A 146 -5.97 12.74 -12.65
N GLY A 147 -6.33 13.19 -11.44
CA GLY A 147 -7.70 13.41 -11.01
C GLY A 147 -8.51 12.13 -10.79
N VAL A 148 -7.83 10.98 -10.61
CA VAL A 148 -8.54 9.72 -10.35
C VAL A 148 -9.28 9.79 -9.02
N PHE A 149 -8.69 10.41 -7.99
CA PHE A 149 -9.38 10.61 -6.71
C PHE A 149 -10.45 11.71 -6.73
N GLU A 150 -10.51 12.54 -7.78
CA GLU A 150 -11.68 13.40 -8.03
C GLU A 150 -12.86 12.58 -8.56
N GLU A 151 -12.60 11.74 -9.55
CA GLU A 151 -13.62 10.88 -10.17
C GLU A 151 -14.10 9.77 -9.22
N PHE A 152 -13.19 9.26 -8.37
CA PHE A 152 -13.44 8.18 -7.41
C PHE A 152 -13.04 8.60 -5.99
N PRO A 153 -13.85 9.48 -5.33
CA PRO A 153 -13.46 10.10 -4.05
C PRO A 153 -13.42 9.12 -2.86
N ARG A 154 -14.04 7.95 -2.96
CA ARG A 154 -13.98 6.90 -1.94
C ARG A 154 -12.98 5.80 -2.25
N LEU A 155 -12.27 5.88 -3.39
CA LEU A 155 -11.22 4.92 -3.72
C LEU A 155 -10.12 4.97 -2.68
N LYS A 156 -9.78 3.82 -2.12
CA LYS A 156 -8.74 3.66 -1.10
C LYS A 156 -7.45 3.13 -1.74
N TYR A 157 -6.33 3.74 -1.39
CA TYR A 157 -5.03 3.39 -1.91
C TYR A 157 -4.00 3.23 -0.80
N CYS A 158 -3.22 2.16 -0.83
CA CYS A 158 -2.24 1.85 0.19
C CYS A 158 -0.86 1.62 -0.43
N LEU A 159 0.12 2.39 0.06
CA LEU A 159 1.53 2.18 -0.20
C LEU A 159 2.08 1.21 0.84
N THR A 160 2.58 0.06 0.39
CA THR A 160 3.04 -1.01 1.27
C THR A 160 4.56 -1.15 1.20
N GLU A 161 5.19 -1.20 2.37
CA GLU A 161 6.65 -1.35 2.52
C GLU A 161 7.46 -0.26 1.81
N VAL A 162 7.01 0.97 1.95
CA VAL A 162 7.77 2.15 1.56
C VAL A 162 8.21 2.89 2.81
N SER A 163 9.42 3.41 2.83
CA SER A 163 9.87 4.24 3.94
C SER A 163 8.99 5.48 4.04
N GLU A 164 8.65 5.89 5.25
CA GLU A 164 7.80 7.05 5.53
C GLU A 164 8.56 8.39 5.51
N PHE A 165 9.88 8.39 5.62
CA PHE A 165 10.70 9.61 5.76
C PHE A 165 10.54 10.61 4.62
N TRP A 166 10.31 10.14 3.41
CA TRP A 166 10.19 10.98 2.22
C TRP A 166 8.79 11.58 2.05
N VAL A 167 7.78 11.02 2.70
CA VAL A 167 6.37 11.36 2.46
C VAL A 167 6.05 12.83 2.76
N PRO A 168 6.42 13.41 3.93
CA PRO A 168 6.12 14.82 4.20
C PRO A 168 6.70 15.77 3.16
N SER A 169 7.97 15.61 2.83
CA SER A 169 8.64 16.46 1.83
C SER A 169 8.07 16.28 0.43
N MET A 170 7.62 15.07 0.09
CA MET A 170 6.96 14.81 -1.19
C MET A 170 5.60 15.49 -1.26
N LEU A 171 4.78 15.39 -0.22
CA LEU A 171 3.47 16.04 -0.16
C LEU A 171 3.60 17.56 -0.26
N GLU A 172 4.56 18.15 0.48
CA GLU A 172 4.87 19.58 0.36
C GLU A 172 5.26 19.96 -1.08
N MET A 173 6.16 19.20 -1.69
CA MET A 173 6.58 19.43 -3.07
C MET A 173 5.40 19.33 -4.04
N MET A 174 4.52 18.34 -3.88
CA MET A 174 3.35 18.18 -4.73
C MET A 174 2.39 19.37 -4.59
N ASP A 175 2.15 19.85 -3.38
CA ASP A 175 1.32 21.02 -3.12
C ASP A 175 1.90 22.29 -3.77
N VAL A 176 3.20 22.51 -3.61
CA VAL A 176 3.90 23.62 -4.28
C VAL A 176 3.74 23.52 -5.79
N ARG A 177 3.95 22.36 -6.40
CA ARG A 177 3.79 22.15 -7.83
C ARG A 177 2.36 22.40 -8.29
N ALA A 178 1.37 21.92 -7.54
CA ALA A 178 -0.03 22.20 -7.84
C ALA A 178 -0.41 23.67 -7.71
N SER A 179 0.30 24.46 -6.91
CA SER A 179 0.06 25.89 -6.71
C SER A 179 0.75 26.79 -7.75
N VAL A 180 1.83 26.33 -8.39
CA VAL A 180 2.63 27.14 -9.32
C VAL A 180 1.91 27.37 -10.63
N LYS A 181 1.66 28.63 -10.98
CA LYS A 181 1.20 29.01 -12.33
C LYS A 181 2.40 29.02 -13.29
N HIS A 182 2.36 28.16 -14.29
CA HIS A 182 3.39 28.16 -15.32
C HIS A 182 3.10 29.28 -16.33
N THR A 183 3.91 30.31 -16.34
CA THR A 183 3.70 31.51 -17.16
C THR A 183 3.90 31.27 -18.65
N SER A 184 4.60 30.22 -19.05
CA SER A 184 4.89 29.96 -20.48
C SER A 184 3.73 29.35 -21.24
N GLY A 185 2.71 28.82 -20.59
CA GLY A 185 1.59 28.09 -21.21
C GLY A 185 1.99 26.76 -21.88
N LYS A 186 3.29 26.42 -21.93
CA LYS A 186 3.80 25.25 -22.66
C LYS A 186 3.42 23.92 -21.99
N LEU A 187 3.17 23.92 -20.70
CA LEU A 187 2.81 22.71 -19.94
C LEU A 187 1.29 22.50 -19.83
N GLY A 188 0.48 23.41 -20.39
CA GLY A 188 -0.96 23.37 -20.23
C GLY A 188 -1.43 23.64 -18.80
N ASP A 189 -2.71 23.43 -18.55
CA ASP A 189 -3.30 23.52 -17.22
C ASP A 189 -3.41 22.11 -16.60
N PHE A 190 -2.38 21.71 -15.86
CA PHE A 190 -2.31 20.40 -15.20
C PHE A 190 -2.99 20.36 -13.83
N ARG A 191 -3.71 21.43 -13.45
CA ARG A 191 -4.40 21.56 -12.15
C ARG A 191 -5.91 21.67 -12.28
N SER A 192 -6.43 21.87 -13.49
CA SER A 192 -7.86 22.08 -13.72
C SER A 192 -8.74 20.91 -13.28
N ASN A 193 -8.13 19.73 -13.14
CA ASN A 193 -8.78 18.51 -12.67
C ASN A 193 -8.60 18.23 -11.17
N LEU A 194 -8.08 19.18 -10.40
CA LEU A 194 -7.89 19.07 -8.95
C LEU A 194 -8.71 20.14 -8.23
N SER A 195 -9.62 19.72 -7.34
CA SER A 195 -10.37 20.64 -6.47
C SER A 195 -9.68 20.88 -5.12
N MET A 196 -8.78 19.99 -4.73
CA MET A 196 -8.04 20.02 -3.46
C MET A 196 -6.52 20.03 -3.73
N LYS A 197 -5.73 20.25 -2.68
CA LYS A 197 -4.28 20.07 -2.74
C LYS A 197 -3.92 18.58 -2.82
N PRO A 198 -2.79 18.23 -3.45
CA PRO A 198 -2.26 16.86 -3.43
C PRO A 198 -2.20 16.21 -2.04
N SER A 199 -1.77 16.96 -1.02
CA SER A 199 -1.73 16.48 0.37
C SER A 199 -3.13 16.14 0.93
N GLU A 200 -4.17 16.87 0.54
CA GLU A 200 -5.55 16.63 0.97
C GLU A 200 -6.14 15.35 0.32
N TYR A 201 -5.73 15.02 -0.93
CA TYR A 201 -6.07 13.72 -1.53
C TYR A 201 -5.34 12.58 -0.82
N PHE A 202 -4.07 12.77 -0.46
CA PHE A 202 -3.33 11.78 0.31
C PHE A 202 -4.05 11.52 1.64
N ASP A 203 -4.39 12.56 2.38
CA ASP A 203 -5.09 12.46 3.66
C ASP A 203 -6.42 11.70 3.55
N ARG A 204 -7.19 11.94 2.49
CA ARG A 204 -8.50 11.34 2.28
C ARG A 204 -8.44 9.90 1.75
N ASN A 205 -7.51 9.61 0.83
CA ASN A 205 -7.55 8.40 0.01
C ASN A 205 -6.41 7.41 0.26
N CYS A 206 -5.29 7.85 0.89
CA CYS A 206 -4.07 7.08 0.92
C CYS A 206 -3.69 6.61 2.32
N TRP A 207 -3.06 5.45 2.39
CA TRP A 207 -2.46 4.89 3.61
C TRP A 207 -1.04 4.43 3.33
N LEU A 208 -0.23 4.40 4.39
CA LEU A 208 1.07 3.74 4.43
C LEU A 208 0.93 2.49 5.28
N SER A 209 1.52 1.38 4.87
CA SER A 209 1.48 0.14 5.64
C SER A 209 2.75 -0.67 5.54
N ALA A 210 2.89 -1.63 6.45
CA ALA A 210 4.02 -2.53 6.64
C ALA A 210 5.34 -1.78 6.80
N SER A 211 6.40 -2.42 7.22
CA SER A 211 7.78 -1.92 7.37
C SER A 211 7.99 -0.47 7.84
N ALA A 212 6.92 0.29 8.04
CA ALA A 212 6.98 1.63 8.60
C ALA A 212 7.21 1.56 10.12
N LEU A 213 7.87 2.57 10.68
CA LEU A 213 8.05 2.73 12.12
C LEU A 213 8.93 1.67 12.79
N PHE A 214 10.00 1.24 12.12
CA PHE A 214 10.96 0.29 12.68
C PHE A 214 12.12 0.92 13.45
N ASP A 215 12.21 2.25 13.53
CA ASP A 215 13.22 2.97 14.30
C ASP A 215 12.67 4.24 14.96
N GLU A 216 13.46 4.85 15.86
CA GLU A 216 13.06 6.09 16.54
C GLU A 216 12.85 7.25 15.56
N GLY A 217 13.59 7.28 14.46
CA GLY A 217 13.47 8.34 13.45
C GLY A 217 12.12 8.29 12.75
N SER A 218 11.65 7.10 12.40
CA SER A 218 10.38 6.92 11.70
C SER A 218 9.17 7.31 12.53
N THR A 219 9.23 7.18 13.84
CA THR A 219 8.12 7.61 14.71
C THR A 219 7.97 9.13 14.79
N THR A 220 9.02 9.92 14.48
CA THR A 220 8.98 11.38 14.57
C THR A 220 8.17 12.03 13.45
N VAL A 221 8.15 11.44 12.25
CA VAL A 221 7.45 12.00 11.08
C VAL A 221 5.96 11.67 11.02
N ARG A 222 5.45 10.86 11.95
CA ARG A 222 4.07 10.37 11.92
C ARG A 222 3.01 11.47 11.92
N HIS A 223 3.27 12.58 12.61
CA HIS A 223 2.35 13.72 12.65
C HIS A 223 2.41 14.56 11.36
N ASP A 224 3.57 14.61 10.71
CA ASP A 224 3.74 15.32 9.44
C ASP A 224 3.10 14.56 8.27
N ILE A 225 2.95 13.24 8.41
CA ILE A 225 2.24 12.38 7.44
C ILE A 225 0.73 12.43 7.68
N GLY A 226 0.32 12.42 8.92
CA GLY A 226 -1.07 12.23 9.38
C GLY A 226 -1.22 10.86 10.04
N MET A 227 -1.55 10.88 11.35
CA MET A 227 -1.68 9.67 12.15
C MET A 227 -2.68 8.66 11.58
N GLN A 228 -3.79 9.16 11.01
CA GLN A 228 -4.87 8.36 10.44
C GLN A 228 -4.48 7.61 9.16
N ASN A 229 -3.34 7.96 8.55
CA ASN A 229 -2.89 7.40 7.28
C ASN A 229 -1.80 6.32 7.44
N ILE A 230 -1.42 5.95 8.67
CA ILE A 230 -0.33 5.01 8.93
C ILE A 230 -0.87 3.75 9.59
N MET A 231 -0.52 2.59 9.04
CA MET A 231 -0.80 1.27 9.60
C MET A 231 0.51 0.54 9.85
N TRP A 232 0.71 0.06 11.08
CA TRP A 232 1.88 -0.73 11.41
C TRP A 232 1.77 -2.16 10.85
N GLY A 233 2.91 -2.76 10.50
CA GLY A 233 2.99 -4.15 10.06
C GLY A 233 4.29 -4.83 10.48
N THR A 234 4.27 -6.17 10.54
CA THR A 234 5.43 -6.98 10.96
C THR A 234 6.42 -7.26 9.86
N ASP A 235 6.00 -7.09 8.62
CA ASP A 235 6.73 -7.50 7.42
C ASP A 235 7.11 -9.01 7.42
N PHE A 236 6.25 -9.83 8.02
CA PHE A 236 6.49 -11.28 8.06
C PHE A 236 6.20 -11.93 6.69
N PRO A 237 7.03 -12.86 6.22
CA PRO A 237 8.21 -13.49 6.85
C PRO A 237 9.56 -12.91 6.42
N HIS A 238 9.62 -11.64 6.07
CA HIS A 238 10.83 -10.98 5.59
C HIS A 238 11.94 -11.01 6.67
N PRO A 239 13.22 -11.25 6.32
CA PRO A 239 14.31 -11.35 7.31
C PRO A 239 14.52 -10.09 8.16
N GLU A 240 14.25 -8.91 7.62
CA GLU A 240 14.34 -7.62 8.32
C GLU A 240 13.07 -7.28 9.10
N GLY A 241 12.01 -8.05 8.93
CA GLY A 241 10.76 -7.91 9.66
C GLY A 241 10.91 -8.00 11.18
N SER A 242 9.82 -7.77 11.90
CA SER A 242 9.86 -7.76 13.37
C SER A 242 9.86 -9.15 14.00
N TRP A 243 9.35 -10.17 13.34
CA TRP A 243 9.29 -11.54 13.86
C TRP A 243 10.70 -12.20 13.91
N PRO A 244 11.03 -13.01 14.94
CA PRO A 244 10.19 -13.43 16.09
C PRO A 244 10.22 -12.47 17.28
N ARG A 245 10.88 -11.33 17.19
CA ARG A 245 11.07 -10.34 18.26
C ARG A 245 10.10 -9.17 18.16
N THR A 246 8.91 -9.38 17.57
CA THR A 246 7.92 -8.34 17.33
C THR A 246 7.62 -7.50 18.56
N ARG A 247 7.38 -8.17 19.71
CA ARG A 247 7.07 -7.49 20.96
C ARG A 247 8.24 -6.62 21.46
N GLU A 248 9.46 -7.14 21.42
CA GLU A 248 10.66 -6.40 21.84
C GLU A 248 10.86 -5.16 20.98
N LYS A 249 10.73 -5.31 19.65
CA LYS A 249 10.84 -4.19 18.71
C LYS A 249 9.73 -3.16 18.94
N MET A 250 8.48 -3.58 19.15
CA MET A 250 7.38 -2.65 19.48
C MET A 250 7.66 -1.86 20.76
N LEU A 251 8.10 -2.52 21.83
CA LEU A 251 8.46 -1.86 23.08
C LEU A 251 9.62 -0.88 22.91
N GLN A 252 10.57 -1.20 22.05
CA GLN A 252 11.71 -0.34 21.76
C GLN A 252 11.32 0.90 20.96
N TYR A 253 10.59 0.73 19.86
CA TYR A 253 10.33 1.80 18.88
C TYR A 253 9.08 2.63 19.17
N MET A 254 8.11 2.04 19.87
CA MET A 254 6.84 2.71 20.19
C MET A 254 6.82 3.26 21.62
N LYS A 255 7.94 3.21 22.33
CA LYS A 255 8.05 3.78 23.69
C LYS A 255 7.79 5.28 23.66
N GLY A 256 6.86 5.72 24.52
CA GLY A 256 6.53 7.16 24.64
C GLY A 256 5.51 7.68 23.61
N ILE A 257 5.04 6.84 22.68
CA ILE A 257 3.90 7.19 21.83
C ILE A 257 2.63 7.15 22.72
N PRO A 258 1.78 8.19 22.68
CA PRO A 258 0.53 8.21 23.42
C PRO A 258 -0.37 7.02 23.07
N GLU A 259 -1.11 6.50 24.07
CA GLU A 259 -1.95 5.31 23.92
C GLU A 259 -2.96 5.43 22.75
N GLY A 260 -3.62 6.58 22.60
CA GLY A 260 -4.56 6.80 21.49
C GLY A 260 -3.91 6.78 20.11
N GLU A 261 -2.65 7.21 19.99
CA GLU A 261 -1.87 7.10 18.75
C GLU A 261 -1.44 5.66 18.49
N LEU A 262 -1.07 4.90 19.54
CA LEU A 262 -0.78 3.48 19.40
C LEU A 262 -2.01 2.70 18.94
N GLU A 263 -3.19 2.99 19.46
CA GLU A 263 -4.44 2.38 19.02
C GLU A 263 -4.70 2.65 17.54
N GLN A 264 -4.45 3.87 17.07
CA GLN A 264 -4.55 4.20 15.65
C GLN A 264 -3.58 3.38 14.80
N LEU A 265 -2.29 3.42 15.13
CA LEU A 265 -1.23 2.74 14.37
C LEU A 265 -1.41 1.22 14.32
N LEU A 266 -1.81 0.60 15.43
CA LEU A 266 -1.85 -0.84 15.59
C LEU A 266 -3.20 -1.48 15.21
N ALA A 267 -4.29 -0.70 15.18
CA ALA A 267 -5.63 -1.24 14.97
C ALA A 267 -6.56 -0.32 14.16
N SER A 268 -6.94 0.87 14.70
CA SER A 268 -8.09 1.63 14.19
C SER A 268 -7.92 2.09 12.75
N ASN A 269 -6.69 2.41 12.32
CA ASN A 269 -6.41 2.79 10.94
C ASN A 269 -6.64 1.63 9.97
N ALA A 270 -6.26 0.40 10.35
CA ALA A 270 -6.55 -0.79 9.55
C ALA A 270 -8.05 -1.09 9.50
N VAL A 271 -8.75 -0.95 10.64
CA VAL A 271 -10.22 -1.08 10.70
C VAL A 271 -10.88 -0.11 9.73
N THR A 272 -10.47 1.16 9.73
CA THR A 272 -11.00 2.19 8.82
C THR A 272 -10.64 1.91 7.36
N CYS A 273 -9.38 1.59 7.11
CA CYS A 273 -8.89 1.33 5.76
C CYS A 273 -9.65 0.18 5.09
N TYR A 274 -9.78 -0.95 5.78
CA TYR A 274 -10.40 -2.16 5.23
C TYR A 274 -11.89 -2.30 5.55
N GLY A 275 -12.49 -1.41 6.35
CA GLY A 275 -13.91 -1.49 6.71
C GLY A 275 -14.25 -2.71 7.57
N LEU A 276 -13.38 -3.03 8.55
CA LEU A 276 -13.52 -4.23 9.37
C LEU A 276 -14.54 -4.07 10.50
N ASP A 277 -15.10 -5.18 10.96
CA ASP A 277 -15.95 -5.21 12.15
C ASP A 277 -15.12 -5.05 13.43
N GLU A 278 -15.04 -3.83 13.92
CA GLU A 278 -14.26 -3.48 15.11
C GLU A 278 -14.74 -4.22 16.36
N ALA A 279 -16.06 -4.41 16.52
CA ALA A 279 -16.62 -5.07 17.69
C ALA A 279 -16.19 -6.55 17.74
N ALA A 280 -16.31 -7.25 16.62
CA ALA A 280 -15.85 -8.63 16.52
C ALA A 280 -14.33 -8.77 16.70
N LEU A 281 -13.55 -7.81 16.20
CA LEU A 281 -12.09 -7.79 16.39
C LEU A 281 -11.72 -7.53 17.86
N ARG A 282 -12.40 -6.64 18.56
CA ARG A 282 -12.16 -6.37 20.00
C ARG A 282 -12.47 -7.59 20.85
N GLU A 283 -13.54 -8.32 20.56
CA GLU A 283 -13.86 -9.57 21.25
C GLU A 283 -12.75 -10.62 21.05
N LEU A 284 -12.31 -10.79 19.79
CA LEU A 284 -11.22 -11.73 19.47
C LEU A 284 -9.90 -11.32 20.13
N ALA A 285 -9.55 -10.02 20.10
CA ALA A 285 -8.35 -9.49 20.72
C ALA A 285 -8.34 -9.74 22.25
N GLY A 286 -9.49 -9.65 22.91
CA GLY A 286 -9.63 -10.01 24.32
C GLY A 286 -9.35 -11.47 24.64
N GLN A 287 -9.45 -12.36 23.65
CA GLN A 287 -9.19 -13.81 23.82
C GLN A 287 -7.73 -14.17 23.53
N ILE A 288 -7.09 -13.51 22.55
CA ILE A 288 -5.78 -13.93 22.02
C ILE A 288 -4.74 -12.80 21.98
N GLY A 289 -5.14 -11.58 22.26
CA GLY A 289 -4.24 -10.41 22.26
C GLY A 289 -3.26 -10.45 23.44
N PRO A 290 -2.13 -9.75 23.35
CA PRO A 290 -1.23 -9.59 24.49
C PRO A 290 -1.87 -8.72 25.56
N GLU A 291 -1.58 -9.05 26.82
CA GLU A 291 -2.01 -8.22 27.96
C GLU A 291 -1.40 -6.82 27.87
N LYS A 292 -2.21 -5.79 28.07
CA LYS A 292 -1.79 -4.38 28.04
C LYS A 292 -0.66 -4.09 29.04
N SER A 293 -0.74 -4.70 30.23
CA SER A 293 0.29 -4.62 31.28
C SER A 293 1.70 -5.00 30.81
N LEU A 294 1.81 -5.78 29.74
CA LEU A 294 3.10 -6.16 29.16
C LEU A 294 3.83 -4.98 28.51
N PHE A 295 3.09 -3.92 28.14
CA PHE A 295 3.63 -2.67 27.57
C PHE A 295 3.81 -1.59 28.64
N GLU A 296 3.15 -1.71 29.79
CA GLU A 296 3.24 -0.78 30.92
C GLU A 296 4.43 -1.08 31.84
N ALA A 297 4.96 -2.31 31.84
CA ALA A 297 5.91 -2.83 32.81
C ALA A 297 7.39 -2.50 32.54
N ASN A 298 7.70 -1.30 31.99
CA ASN A 298 9.07 -0.77 32.02
C ASN A 298 9.08 0.73 32.38
N PRO A 299 8.86 1.09 33.65
CA PRO A 299 9.29 2.38 34.17
C PRO A 299 10.79 2.29 34.45
N SER A 300 11.62 2.88 33.62
CA SER A 300 12.98 3.36 33.86
C SER A 300 13.92 3.12 32.69
#